data_d0f0ad10ab297289915fcf936902bb99
#
_entry.id   d0f0ad10ab297289915fcf936902bb99
#
_cell.length_a   1.000
_cell.length_b   1.000
_cell.length_c   1.000
_cell.angle_alpha   90.00
_cell.angle_beta   90.00
_cell.angle_gamma   90.00
#
_symmetry.space_group_name_H-M   'P 1'
#
loop_
_entity.id
_entity.type
_entity.pdbx_description
1 polymer ?
#
loop_
_entity_poly.entity_id
_entity_poly.type
_entity_poly.pdbx_seq_one_letter_code
_entity_poly.pdbx_strand_id
1 'polypeptide(L)'
;MFLQTRRVFFNPFSSLQRPNGIVELRTSLIIPSSRISLPTARLVQSSSFPNSSPKKSTTMAAENTSKWESQIKRNPHPDFKQVESSRPPFETTQTFHYTQTPQPNWSLGGGANTPPPPTTSHVSIDPYEAGRPAGFNYKLLISAIVPRPIAFVSTRSADGATTNLAPFSYFQMVAHDPPMFTIGFSSALHPEEKSKDTLRNLAATGECVINIISEHFVEAANSASVNAPYGVSEWDVSGLTPAYDCQTVKCARVREAVFSVEAKLESLKEFESRSQPGKKSGTLAVVEGTRFWVREDAINEERNIVDPAVS
;
A
#
# COMPACT_ATOMS: atom_id res chain seq x y z
N MET A 1 2.31 14.00 -1.15
CA MET A 1 2.55 14.34 -2.58
C MET A 1 2.52 13.02 -3.33
N PHE A 2 1.31 12.60 -3.73
CA PHE A 2 1.14 11.43 -4.59
C PHE A 2 1.34 11.87 -6.03
N LEU A 3 2.40 11.40 -6.66
CA LEU A 3 2.56 11.51 -8.10
C LEU A 3 1.77 10.34 -8.72
N GLN A 4 0.83 10.67 -9.58
CA GLN A 4 0.28 9.69 -10.53
C GLN A 4 1.42 9.18 -11.40
N THR A 5 1.91 8.01 -11.11
CA THR A 5 2.79 7.27 -12.00
C THR A 5 1.95 6.27 -12.76
N ARG A 6 2.04 6.28 -14.08
CA ARG A 6 1.50 5.23 -14.95
C ARG A 6 1.94 3.88 -14.38
N ARG A 7 0.98 3.05 -13.97
CA ARG A 7 1.26 1.72 -13.44
C ARG A 7 1.79 0.84 -14.57
N VAL A 8 3.09 0.61 -14.57
CA VAL A 8 3.70 -0.47 -15.37
C VAL A 8 4.03 -1.57 -14.38
N PHE A 9 3.23 -2.64 -14.38
CA PHE A 9 3.54 -3.84 -13.63
C PHE A 9 4.20 -4.86 -14.54
N PHE A 10 5.39 -5.32 -14.17
CA PHE A 10 6.00 -6.51 -14.77
C PHE A 10 5.52 -7.73 -13.97
N ASN A 11 4.97 -8.72 -14.66
CA ASN A 11 4.69 -10.02 -14.05
C ASN A 11 5.97 -10.88 -14.08
N PRO A 12 6.64 -11.20 -12.98
CA PRO A 12 7.85 -11.99 -12.94
C PRO A 12 7.65 -13.50 -13.11
N PHE A 13 6.41 -13.99 -13.25
CA PHE A 13 6.11 -15.42 -13.34
C PHE A 13 5.81 -15.89 -14.78
N SER A 14 6.77 -15.74 -15.69
CA SER A 14 6.84 -16.64 -16.85
C SER A 14 7.89 -17.71 -16.55
N SER A 15 7.41 -18.93 -16.31
CA SER A 15 8.21 -20.12 -16.07
C SER A 15 9.31 -20.29 -17.13
N LEU A 16 10.56 -20.27 -16.67
CA LEU A 16 11.71 -20.75 -17.45
C LEU A 16 11.57 -22.28 -17.62
N GLN A 17 10.99 -22.72 -18.73
CA GLN A 17 11.16 -24.08 -19.21
C GLN A 17 12.54 -24.18 -19.87
N ARG A 18 13.39 -25.02 -19.29
CA ARG A 18 14.64 -25.45 -19.91
C ARG A 18 14.35 -26.36 -21.11
N PRO A 19 15.06 -26.23 -22.25
CA PRO A 19 14.91 -27.15 -23.34
C PRO A 19 15.77 -28.40 -23.09
N ASN A 20 15.15 -29.56 -23.00
CA ASN A 20 15.83 -30.83 -23.20
C ASN A 20 14.96 -31.75 -24.02
N GLY A 21 15.51 -32.18 -25.17
CA GLY A 21 15.25 -33.49 -25.75
C GLY A 21 14.10 -33.56 -26.75
N ILE A 22 14.45 -33.58 -27.97
CA ILE A 22 13.67 -34.01 -29.14
C ILE A 22 13.13 -35.41 -28.93
N VAL A 23 11.80 -35.61 -28.96
CA VAL A 23 11.19 -36.85 -29.46
C VAL A 23 9.91 -36.45 -30.20
N GLU A 24 9.94 -36.62 -31.52
CA GLU A 24 8.73 -36.59 -32.35
C GLU A 24 7.84 -37.78 -32.02
N LEU A 25 6.59 -37.54 -31.70
CA LEU A 25 5.51 -38.52 -31.85
C LEU A 25 4.29 -37.78 -32.38
N ARG A 26 4.01 -37.96 -33.67
CA ARG A 26 2.76 -37.62 -34.32
C ARG A 26 1.66 -38.56 -33.81
N THR A 27 0.62 -38.01 -33.24
CA THR A 27 -0.65 -38.70 -33.18
C THR A 27 -1.79 -37.69 -33.40
N SER A 28 -2.43 -37.86 -34.52
CA SER A 28 -3.66 -37.17 -34.93
C SER A 28 -4.81 -37.67 -34.05
N LEU A 29 -5.48 -36.79 -33.35
CA LEU A 29 -6.76 -37.07 -32.70
C LEU A 29 -7.81 -36.09 -33.27
N ILE A 30 -8.72 -36.71 -34.03
CA ILE A 30 -9.95 -36.12 -34.55
C ILE A 30 -10.92 -35.97 -33.37
N ILE A 31 -11.36 -34.76 -33.07
CA ILE A 31 -12.45 -34.48 -32.09
C ILE A 31 -13.74 -34.19 -32.85
N PRO A 32 -14.81 -34.92 -32.63
CA PRO A 32 -16.11 -34.62 -33.25
C PRO A 32 -16.80 -33.45 -32.56
N SER A 33 -17.34 -32.54 -33.36
CA SER A 33 -18.18 -31.42 -32.95
C SER A 33 -19.51 -31.88 -32.40
N SER A 34 -19.76 -31.74 -31.12
CA SER A 34 -21.10 -31.84 -30.54
C SER A 34 -21.65 -30.45 -30.23
N ARG A 35 -22.75 -30.11 -30.90
CA ARG A 35 -23.55 -28.90 -30.63
C ARG A 35 -24.18 -29.01 -29.24
N ILE A 36 -23.89 -28.07 -28.36
CA ILE A 36 -24.62 -27.87 -27.09
C ILE A 36 -25.59 -26.72 -27.30
N SER A 37 -26.88 -27.04 -27.21
CA SER A 37 -28.00 -26.10 -27.23
C SER A 37 -28.11 -25.39 -25.88
N LEU A 38 -28.13 -24.06 -25.90
CA LEU A 38 -28.37 -23.19 -24.75
C LEU A 38 -29.86 -23.25 -24.33
N PRO A 39 -30.17 -23.33 -23.06
CA PRO A 39 -31.54 -23.16 -22.58
C PRO A 39 -31.91 -21.67 -22.50
N THR A 40 -33.11 -21.38 -22.98
CA THR A 40 -33.79 -20.09 -23.00
C THR A 40 -33.94 -19.50 -21.58
N ALA A 41 -33.43 -18.32 -21.35
CA ALA A 41 -33.60 -17.56 -20.11
C ALA A 41 -35.06 -17.10 -19.96
N ARG A 42 -35.73 -17.50 -18.88
CA ARG A 42 -37.00 -16.96 -18.43
C ARG A 42 -36.78 -15.56 -17.84
N LEU A 43 -37.50 -14.57 -18.40
CA LEU A 43 -37.62 -13.25 -17.78
C LEU A 43 -38.31 -13.39 -16.41
N VAL A 44 -37.60 -13.00 -15.36
CA VAL A 44 -38.19 -12.76 -14.04
C VAL A 44 -38.52 -11.28 -13.95
N GLN A 45 -39.82 -10.99 -13.75
CA GLN A 45 -40.31 -9.63 -13.55
C GLN A 45 -39.69 -9.00 -12.31
N SER A 46 -39.12 -7.80 -12.47
CA SER A 46 -38.63 -6.97 -11.41
C SER A 46 -39.75 -6.43 -10.54
N SER A 47 -39.83 -6.85 -9.28
CA SER A 47 -40.63 -6.19 -8.26
C SER A 47 -39.90 -4.94 -7.80
N SER A 48 -40.54 -3.80 -7.96
CA SER A 48 -40.11 -2.49 -7.48
C SER A 48 -40.05 -2.45 -5.95
N PHE A 49 -38.86 -2.29 -5.40
CA PHE A 49 -38.67 -1.89 -4.00
C PHE A 49 -38.81 -0.38 -3.86
N PRO A 50 -39.46 0.12 -2.81
CA PRO A 50 -39.58 1.56 -2.59
C PRO A 50 -38.23 2.17 -2.19
N ASN A 51 -37.90 3.24 -2.89
CA ASN A 51 -36.70 4.05 -2.72
C ASN A 51 -36.83 4.83 -1.39
N SER A 52 -36.29 4.30 -0.29
CA SER A 52 -36.12 5.05 0.96
C SER A 52 -34.71 5.63 0.99
N SER A 53 -34.60 6.91 0.69
CA SER A 53 -33.38 7.73 0.83
C SER A 53 -32.90 7.69 2.28
N PRO A 54 -31.63 7.39 2.58
CA PRO A 54 -31.07 7.64 3.90
C PRO A 54 -30.63 9.11 4.00
N LYS A 55 -31.54 9.99 4.38
CA LYS A 55 -31.20 11.31 4.92
C LYS A 55 -30.86 11.13 6.40
N LYS A 56 -29.58 10.97 6.74
CA LYS A 56 -28.97 11.28 8.07
C LYS A 56 -27.57 10.71 8.22
N SER A 57 -26.62 11.10 7.37
CA SER A 57 -25.20 10.80 7.61
C SER A 57 -24.28 12.01 7.44
N THR A 58 -24.73 13.04 6.73
CA THR A 58 -23.87 14.16 6.36
C THR A 58 -23.62 15.16 7.51
N THR A 59 -24.51 15.25 8.50
CA THR A 59 -24.39 16.22 9.60
C THR A 59 -23.46 15.76 10.72
N MET A 60 -23.43 14.48 11.04
CA MET A 60 -22.57 13.97 12.11
C MET A 60 -21.09 13.90 11.68
N ALA A 61 -20.81 13.62 10.42
CA ALA A 61 -19.44 13.63 9.86
C ALA A 61 -18.84 15.05 9.82
N ALA A 62 -19.65 16.06 9.52
CA ALA A 62 -19.21 17.46 9.50
C ALA A 62 -18.97 18.06 10.90
N GLU A 63 -19.75 17.66 11.91
CA GLU A 63 -19.54 18.07 13.30
C GLU A 63 -18.32 17.40 13.94
N ASN A 64 -18.01 16.16 13.60
CA ASN A 64 -16.81 15.49 14.07
C ASN A 64 -15.54 16.05 13.45
N THR A 65 -15.53 16.41 12.13
CA THR A 65 -14.37 17.00 11.48
C THR A 65 -13.93 18.32 12.12
N SER A 66 -14.85 19.18 12.54
CA SER A 66 -14.51 20.45 13.21
C SER A 66 -13.84 20.26 14.57
N LYS A 67 -14.18 19.18 15.29
CA LYS A 67 -13.61 18.85 16.61
C LYS A 67 -12.15 18.40 16.51
N TRP A 68 -11.79 17.66 15.45
CA TRP A 68 -10.44 17.14 15.26
C TRP A 68 -9.51 18.15 14.58
N GLU A 69 -10.01 18.98 13.67
CA GLU A 69 -9.20 19.98 12.95
C GLU A 69 -8.47 20.95 13.87
N SER A 70 -9.07 21.32 15.00
CA SER A 70 -8.43 22.22 15.98
C SER A 70 -7.28 21.57 16.77
N GLN A 71 -7.21 20.24 16.81
CA GLN A 71 -6.21 19.46 17.54
C GLN A 71 -5.08 18.93 16.64
N ILE A 72 -5.29 18.94 15.33
CA ILE A 72 -4.32 18.41 14.37
C ILE A 72 -3.20 19.43 14.11
N LYS A 73 -1.97 19.06 14.43
CA LYS A 73 -0.80 19.85 14.06
C LYS A 73 -0.44 19.57 12.59
N ARG A 74 -0.77 20.53 11.72
CA ARG A 74 -0.42 20.43 10.28
C ARG A 74 1.08 20.48 10.07
N ASN A 75 1.60 19.62 9.19
CA ASN A 75 2.97 19.70 8.71
C ASN A 75 3.17 20.97 7.86
N PRO A 76 4.40 21.53 7.76
CA PRO A 76 4.71 22.70 6.95
C PRO A 76 4.74 22.37 5.46
N HIS A 77 3.63 21.89 4.92
CA HIS A 77 3.42 21.66 3.49
C HIS A 77 2.35 22.62 2.97
N PRO A 78 2.35 22.92 1.65
CA PRO A 78 1.27 23.68 1.04
C PRO A 78 -0.10 23.06 1.37
N ASP A 79 -1.12 23.91 1.42
CA ASP A 79 -2.49 23.44 1.62
C ASP A 79 -2.87 22.42 0.54
N PHE A 80 -3.28 21.23 0.97
CA PHE A 80 -3.59 20.11 0.06
C PHE A 80 -4.69 20.50 -0.93
N LYS A 81 -5.74 21.19 -0.48
CA LYS A 81 -6.87 21.61 -1.33
C LYS A 81 -6.44 22.59 -2.41
N GLN A 82 -5.53 23.54 -2.09
CA GLN A 82 -4.99 24.46 -3.08
C GLN A 82 -4.14 23.73 -4.14
N VAL A 83 -3.28 22.80 -3.69
CA VAL A 83 -2.46 22.01 -4.61
C VAL A 83 -3.32 21.11 -5.49
N GLU A 84 -4.35 20.49 -4.94
CA GLU A 84 -5.28 19.64 -5.67
C GLU A 84 -6.11 20.42 -6.70
N SER A 85 -6.66 21.56 -6.31
CA SER A 85 -7.46 22.40 -7.20
C SER A 85 -6.68 22.95 -8.40
N SER A 86 -5.35 22.98 -8.33
CA SER A 86 -4.48 23.37 -9.44
C SER A 86 -4.19 22.25 -10.45
N ARG A 87 -4.66 21.03 -10.18
CA ARG A 87 -4.46 19.84 -11.02
C ARG A 87 -5.68 19.58 -11.92
N PRO A 88 -5.50 18.89 -13.06
CA PRO A 88 -6.63 18.40 -13.83
C PRO A 88 -7.47 17.42 -13.00
N PRO A 89 -8.78 17.28 -13.32
CA PRO A 89 -9.62 16.27 -12.68
C PRO A 89 -9.03 14.86 -12.77
N PHE A 90 -9.42 14.01 -11.82
CA PHE A 90 -9.04 12.60 -11.86
C PHE A 90 -9.62 11.91 -13.10
N GLU A 91 -8.78 11.15 -13.80
CA GLU A 91 -9.19 10.46 -15.02
C GLU A 91 -9.83 9.11 -14.69
N THR A 92 -11.17 9.09 -14.65
CA THR A 92 -11.96 7.89 -14.28
C THR A 92 -12.05 6.85 -15.39
N THR A 93 -11.59 7.16 -16.61
CA THR A 93 -11.65 6.27 -17.78
C THR A 93 -10.47 5.28 -17.85
N GLN A 94 -9.43 5.50 -17.05
CA GLN A 94 -8.28 4.58 -17.01
C GLN A 94 -8.63 3.34 -16.23
N THR A 95 -8.69 2.21 -16.93
CA THR A 95 -8.84 0.88 -16.33
C THR A 95 -7.51 0.14 -16.34
N PHE A 96 -7.29 -0.72 -15.36
CA PHE A 96 -6.14 -1.62 -15.36
C PHE A 96 -6.21 -2.58 -16.55
N HIS A 97 -5.15 -2.70 -17.31
CA HIS A 97 -5.00 -3.70 -18.37
C HIS A 97 -3.52 -4.03 -18.60
N TYR A 98 -3.25 -5.25 -19.03
CA TYR A 98 -1.91 -5.66 -19.42
C TYR A 98 -1.59 -5.15 -20.82
N THR A 99 -0.37 -4.67 -21.01
CA THR A 99 0.15 -4.25 -22.31
C THR A 99 1.42 -5.05 -22.64
N GLN A 100 1.79 -5.08 -23.91
CA GLN A 100 3.14 -5.50 -24.29
C GLN A 100 4.16 -4.51 -23.71
N THR A 101 5.40 -4.98 -23.53
CA THR A 101 6.53 -4.10 -23.19
C THR A 101 6.79 -3.10 -24.31
N PRO A 102 7.41 -1.94 -24.01
CA PRO A 102 7.75 -0.95 -25.05
C PRO A 102 8.63 -1.50 -26.17
N GLN A 103 9.35 -2.59 -25.92
CA GLN A 103 10.21 -3.26 -26.93
C GLN A 103 10.03 -4.78 -26.86
N PRO A 104 8.97 -5.33 -27.47
CA PRO A 104 8.66 -6.77 -27.38
C PRO A 104 9.75 -7.68 -27.97
N ASN A 105 10.53 -7.16 -28.92
CA ASN A 105 11.62 -7.88 -29.58
C ASN A 105 12.98 -7.66 -28.92
N TRP A 106 13.03 -7.07 -27.69
CA TRP A 106 14.28 -6.89 -26.98
C TRP A 106 14.96 -8.24 -26.70
N SER A 107 16.25 -8.32 -26.96
CA SER A 107 17.05 -9.53 -26.73
C SER A 107 18.15 -9.29 -25.70
N LEU A 108 18.68 -10.36 -25.12
CA LEU A 108 19.80 -10.28 -24.19
C LEU A 108 20.98 -9.52 -24.80
N GLY A 109 21.50 -8.54 -24.08
CA GLY A 109 22.55 -7.64 -24.56
C GLY A 109 22.03 -6.38 -25.25
N GLY A 110 20.72 -6.22 -25.44
CA GLY A 110 20.11 -5.09 -26.16
C GLY A 110 20.24 -3.73 -25.46
N GLY A 111 20.59 -3.69 -24.17
CA GLY A 111 20.77 -2.42 -23.42
C GLY A 111 19.45 -1.66 -23.22
N ALA A 112 19.54 -0.34 -23.06
CA ALA A 112 18.38 0.52 -22.90
C ALA A 112 17.61 0.72 -24.21
N ASN A 113 16.27 0.74 -24.17
CA ASN A 113 15.43 0.98 -25.33
C ASN A 113 15.72 2.34 -25.98
N THR A 114 15.98 3.34 -25.16
CA THR A 114 16.37 4.69 -25.59
C THR A 114 17.62 5.09 -24.81
N PRO A 115 18.77 5.17 -25.44
CA PRO A 115 19.98 5.65 -24.76
C PRO A 115 19.81 7.12 -24.35
N PRO A 116 20.40 7.54 -23.23
CA PRO A 116 20.37 8.95 -22.84
C PRO A 116 21.07 9.81 -23.90
N PRO A 117 20.67 11.08 -24.08
CA PRO A 117 21.37 12.01 -24.96
C PRO A 117 22.86 12.07 -24.61
N PRO A 118 23.76 12.20 -25.59
CA PRO A 118 25.22 12.25 -25.35
C PRO A 118 25.67 13.36 -24.41
N THR A 119 24.87 14.43 -24.29
CA THR A 119 25.11 15.56 -23.40
C THR A 119 24.59 15.36 -21.96
N THR A 120 23.97 14.22 -21.67
CA THR A 120 23.42 13.95 -20.34
C THR A 120 24.54 13.63 -19.36
N SER A 121 24.67 14.44 -18.32
CA SER A 121 25.62 14.25 -17.22
C SER A 121 24.88 13.88 -15.92
N HIS A 122 25.60 13.28 -14.98
CA HIS A 122 25.10 13.01 -13.66
C HIS A 122 25.67 14.01 -12.66
N VAL A 123 24.84 14.48 -11.73
CA VAL A 123 25.27 15.27 -10.57
C VAL A 123 25.56 14.33 -9.42
N SER A 124 26.78 14.40 -8.88
CA SER A 124 27.15 13.69 -7.64
C SER A 124 26.72 14.51 -6.43
N ILE A 125 26.05 13.87 -5.48
CA ILE A 125 25.53 14.52 -4.26
C ILE A 125 26.03 13.74 -3.04
N ASP A 126 26.83 14.40 -2.21
CA ASP A 126 27.17 13.87 -0.89
C ASP A 126 25.99 14.11 0.07
N PRO A 127 25.37 13.07 0.63
CA PRO A 127 24.26 13.22 1.57
C PRO A 127 24.63 13.91 2.88
N TYR A 128 25.94 14.01 3.17
CA TYR A 128 26.50 14.59 4.39
C TYR A 128 27.31 15.85 4.15
N GLU A 129 27.23 16.44 2.97
CA GLU A 129 27.91 17.67 2.61
C GLU A 129 27.68 18.78 3.66
N ALA A 130 28.75 19.50 4.02
CA ALA A 130 28.64 20.57 4.99
C ALA A 130 27.67 21.68 4.53
N GLY A 131 26.74 22.06 5.40
CA GLY A 131 25.72 23.04 5.10
C GLY A 131 24.50 22.49 4.34
N ARG A 132 24.47 21.22 3.96
CA ARG A 132 23.32 20.61 3.30
C ARG A 132 22.11 20.55 4.25
N PRO A 133 20.94 21.14 3.87
CA PRO A 133 19.76 21.14 4.70
C PRO A 133 19.27 19.71 5.00
N ALA A 134 18.92 19.41 6.26
CA ALA A 134 18.52 18.07 6.71
C ALA A 134 17.34 17.45 5.92
N GLY A 135 16.40 18.29 5.44
CA GLY A 135 15.26 17.85 4.64
C GLY A 135 15.56 17.50 3.18
N PHE A 136 16.76 17.81 2.66
CA PHE A 136 17.08 17.61 1.24
C PHE A 136 17.21 16.13 0.89
N ASN A 137 17.83 15.34 1.75
CA ASN A 137 17.93 13.89 1.54
C ASN A 137 16.54 13.24 1.54
N TYR A 138 15.66 13.65 2.45
CA TYR A 138 14.27 13.19 2.46
C TYR A 138 13.56 13.49 1.12
N LYS A 139 13.60 14.76 0.67
CA LYS A 139 12.96 15.18 -0.58
C LYS A 139 13.52 14.43 -1.79
N LEU A 140 14.86 14.30 -1.85
CA LEU A 140 15.52 13.59 -2.95
C LEU A 140 15.12 12.12 -3.00
N LEU A 141 15.20 11.41 -1.87
CA LEU A 141 14.91 9.99 -1.81
C LEU A 141 13.43 9.68 -2.14
N ILE A 142 12.49 10.45 -1.58
CA ILE A 142 11.06 10.20 -1.84
C ILE A 142 10.63 10.57 -3.26
N SER A 143 11.35 11.45 -3.96
CA SER A 143 11.08 11.80 -5.36
C SER A 143 11.76 10.88 -6.36
N ALA A 144 12.93 10.35 -6.02
CA ALA A 144 13.71 9.47 -6.91
C ALA A 144 13.27 8.00 -6.84
N ILE A 145 12.83 7.54 -5.65
CA ILE A 145 12.42 6.14 -5.45
C ILE A 145 10.90 6.05 -5.54
N VAL A 146 10.41 5.84 -6.76
CA VAL A 146 8.97 5.72 -7.06
C VAL A 146 8.75 4.61 -8.11
N PRO A 147 7.65 3.84 -8.05
CA PRO A 147 6.68 3.79 -6.96
C PRO A 147 7.25 3.16 -5.68
N ARG A 148 6.67 3.49 -4.54
CA ARG A 148 6.91 2.80 -3.27
C ARG A 148 5.61 2.14 -2.82
N PRO A 149 5.63 0.88 -2.39
CA PRO A 149 4.48 0.29 -1.75
C PRO A 149 4.19 0.99 -0.43
N ILE A 150 2.93 1.07 -0.03
CA ILE A 150 2.49 1.69 1.21
C ILE A 150 1.88 0.63 2.11
N ALA A 151 2.49 0.42 3.29
CA ALA A 151 1.86 -0.32 4.36
C ALA A 151 0.91 0.60 5.12
N PHE A 152 -0.38 0.29 5.14
CA PHE A 152 -1.35 0.96 5.99
C PHE A 152 -1.49 0.13 7.26
N VAL A 153 -0.77 0.54 8.30
CA VAL A 153 -0.52 -0.28 9.47
C VAL A 153 -1.48 0.06 10.58
N SER A 154 -2.24 -0.93 11.05
CA SER A 154 -3.02 -0.84 12.26
C SER A 154 -2.28 -1.49 13.44
N THR A 155 -2.35 -0.83 14.59
CA THR A 155 -1.81 -1.30 15.85
C THR A 155 -2.77 -0.95 17.00
N ARG A 156 -2.47 -1.46 18.20
CA ARG A 156 -3.20 -1.09 19.42
C ARG A 156 -2.24 -0.96 20.60
N SER A 157 -2.61 -0.21 21.60
CA SER A 157 -1.88 -0.16 22.88
C SER A 157 -1.88 -1.52 23.60
N ALA A 158 -0.93 -1.73 24.50
CA ALA A 158 -0.79 -2.99 25.23
C ALA A 158 -2.02 -3.32 26.09
N ASP A 159 -2.66 -2.31 26.68
CA ASP A 159 -3.92 -2.42 27.44
C ASP A 159 -5.16 -2.55 26.55
N GLY A 160 -5.00 -2.33 25.22
CA GLY A 160 -6.10 -2.36 24.25
C GLY A 160 -7.02 -1.15 24.28
N ALA A 161 -6.71 -0.13 25.08
CA ALA A 161 -7.56 1.05 25.25
C ALA A 161 -7.52 1.99 24.03
N THR A 162 -6.42 2.02 23.30
CA THR A 162 -6.26 2.85 22.09
C THR A 162 -5.89 2.02 20.86
N THR A 163 -6.36 2.47 19.71
CA THR A 163 -6.06 1.91 18.40
C THR A 163 -5.47 2.98 17.49
N ASN A 164 -4.59 2.58 16.60
CA ASN A 164 -3.89 3.49 15.70
C ASN A 164 -3.90 2.92 14.28
N LEU A 165 -3.94 3.80 13.28
CA LEU A 165 -3.92 3.46 11.86
C LEU A 165 -3.11 4.50 11.08
N ALA A 166 -1.99 4.11 10.47
CA ALA A 166 -1.10 5.05 9.79
C ALA A 166 -0.44 4.49 8.54
N PRO A 167 -0.25 5.30 7.46
CA PRO A 167 0.43 4.88 6.23
C PRO A 167 1.94 5.05 6.34
N PHE A 168 2.69 4.03 5.89
CA PHE A 168 4.16 4.02 5.81
C PHE A 168 4.63 3.64 4.42
N SER A 169 5.36 4.54 3.75
CA SER A 169 5.94 4.28 2.42
C SER A 169 7.40 3.81 2.46
N TYR A 170 8.00 3.69 3.64
CA TYR A 170 9.27 2.97 3.85
C TYR A 170 8.95 1.51 4.17
N PHE A 171 8.33 0.82 3.21
CA PHE A 171 7.80 -0.52 3.35
C PHE A 171 8.26 -1.40 2.21
N GLN A 172 8.60 -2.66 2.53
CA GLN A 172 8.95 -3.66 1.52
C GLN A 172 8.70 -5.09 2.02
N MET A 173 8.18 -5.96 1.14
CA MET A 173 8.26 -7.40 1.30
C MET A 173 9.71 -7.83 1.01
N VAL A 174 10.33 -8.63 1.88
CA VAL A 174 11.75 -9.02 1.77
C VAL A 174 11.98 -10.53 1.65
N ALA A 175 11.02 -11.36 2.05
CA ALA A 175 11.06 -12.82 1.91
C ALA A 175 9.64 -13.38 1.81
N HIS A 176 9.51 -14.59 1.27
CA HIS A 176 8.24 -15.31 1.13
C HIS A 176 8.18 -16.60 1.97
N ASP A 177 9.31 -17.07 2.45
CA ASP A 177 9.43 -18.25 3.32
C ASP A 177 10.58 -18.03 4.34
N PRO A 178 10.25 -17.61 5.58
CA PRO A 178 8.95 -17.09 6.01
C PRO A 178 8.54 -15.79 5.30
N PRO A 179 7.23 -15.42 5.30
CA PRO A 179 6.78 -14.17 4.67
C PRO A 179 7.18 -12.95 5.54
N MET A 180 8.29 -12.31 5.18
CA MET A 180 8.89 -11.22 5.94
C MET A 180 8.68 -9.88 5.29
N PHE A 181 8.42 -8.86 6.12
CA PHE A 181 8.24 -7.48 5.70
C PHE A 181 9.08 -6.54 6.55
N THR A 182 9.46 -5.40 5.96
CA THR A 182 10.13 -4.31 6.68
C THR A 182 9.28 -3.06 6.66
N ILE A 183 9.26 -2.34 7.81
CA ILE A 183 8.60 -1.05 7.95
C ILE A 183 9.61 -0.08 8.57
N GLY A 184 9.90 1.01 7.85
CA GLY A 184 10.78 2.08 8.32
C GLY A 184 10.01 3.21 8.99
N PHE A 185 10.44 3.60 10.17
CA PHE A 185 9.89 4.72 10.93
C PHE A 185 10.90 5.86 10.97
N SER A 186 10.47 7.08 10.59
CA SER A 186 11.29 8.31 10.74
C SER A 186 11.21 8.84 12.17
N SER A 187 11.35 7.95 13.15
CA SER A 187 11.38 8.26 14.57
C SER A 187 12.21 7.20 15.32
N ALA A 188 12.78 7.61 16.46
CA ALA A 188 13.34 6.69 17.42
C ALA A 188 12.22 6.03 18.26
N LEU A 189 12.54 4.91 18.90
CA LEU A 189 11.64 4.28 19.88
C LEU A 189 11.64 5.08 21.20
N HIS A 190 12.77 5.67 21.56
CA HIS A 190 12.94 6.43 22.79
C HIS A 190 13.34 7.90 22.53
N PRO A 191 12.87 8.87 23.34
CA PRO A 191 11.85 8.70 24.38
C PRO A 191 10.46 8.43 23.77
N GLU A 192 9.65 7.64 24.45
CA GLU A 192 8.34 7.14 23.94
C GLU A 192 7.38 8.27 23.53
N GLU A 193 7.40 9.41 24.22
CA GLU A 193 6.52 10.55 23.92
C GLU A 193 6.81 11.19 22.55
N LYS A 194 7.97 10.89 21.98
CA LYS A 194 8.38 11.35 20.64
C LYS A 194 8.32 10.26 19.59
N SER A 195 8.09 9.01 20.00
CA SER A 195 7.92 7.89 19.11
C SER A 195 6.60 7.99 18.32
N LYS A 196 6.58 7.48 17.12
CA LYS A 196 5.32 7.28 16.38
C LYS A 196 4.46 6.25 17.11
N ASP A 197 3.16 6.49 17.21
CA ASP A 197 2.23 5.63 17.95
C ASP A 197 2.25 4.18 17.43
N THR A 198 2.31 4.01 16.11
CA THR A 198 2.48 2.68 15.48
C THR A 198 3.73 1.97 15.97
N LEU A 199 4.89 2.67 16.01
CA LEU A 199 6.15 2.07 16.47
C LEU A 199 6.09 1.70 17.96
N ARG A 200 5.58 2.59 18.80
CA ARG A 200 5.41 2.34 20.23
C ARG A 200 4.51 1.15 20.49
N ASN A 201 3.35 1.10 19.84
CA ASN A 201 2.39 0.01 19.98
C ASN A 201 2.98 -1.32 19.48
N LEU A 202 3.65 -1.30 18.33
CA LEU A 202 4.30 -2.49 17.76
C LEU A 202 5.41 -3.02 18.69
N ALA A 203 6.22 -2.14 19.27
CA ALA A 203 7.26 -2.52 20.23
C ALA A 203 6.67 -3.11 21.53
N ALA A 204 5.55 -2.56 21.99
CA ALA A 204 4.90 -2.99 23.24
C ALA A 204 4.08 -4.29 23.09
N THR A 205 3.45 -4.52 21.92
CA THR A 205 2.54 -5.65 21.72
C THR A 205 3.14 -6.77 20.87
N GLY A 206 4.13 -6.46 20.03
CA GLY A 206 4.66 -7.38 19.04
C GLY A 206 3.69 -7.68 17.89
N GLU A 207 2.60 -6.89 17.73
CA GLU A 207 1.52 -7.20 16.79
C GLU A 207 1.14 -6.00 15.92
N CYS A 208 0.85 -6.27 14.65
CA CYS A 208 0.23 -5.29 13.75
C CYS A 208 -0.57 -5.99 12.64
N VAL A 209 -1.38 -5.21 11.91
CA VAL A 209 -1.92 -5.63 10.61
C VAL A 209 -1.44 -4.65 9.54
N ILE A 210 -0.89 -5.18 8.47
CA ILE A 210 -0.51 -4.42 7.27
C ILE A 210 -1.67 -4.54 6.28
N ASN A 211 -2.25 -3.41 5.88
CA ASN A 211 -3.29 -3.34 4.86
C ASN A 211 -2.72 -2.65 3.62
N ILE A 212 -3.02 -3.17 2.44
CA ILE A 212 -2.58 -2.54 1.19
C ILE A 212 -3.65 -1.54 0.75
N ILE A 213 -3.22 -0.32 0.47
CA ILE A 213 -4.09 0.78 0.07
C ILE A 213 -4.52 0.57 -1.37
N SER A 214 -5.84 0.73 -1.61
CA SER A 214 -6.45 0.75 -2.93
C SER A 214 -6.97 2.14 -3.25
N GLU A 215 -7.20 2.40 -4.55
CA GLU A 215 -7.62 3.71 -5.06
C GLU A 215 -8.95 4.19 -4.45
N HIS A 216 -9.89 3.29 -4.21
CA HIS A 216 -11.24 3.62 -3.72
C HIS A 216 -11.29 4.15 -2.27
N PHE A 217 -10.19 4.11 -1.51
CA PHE A 217 -10.09 4.71 -0.17
C PHE A 217 -8.79 5.49 0.07
N VAL A 218 -8.16 5.98 -1.01
CA VAL A 218 -6.86 6.66 -0.93
C VAL A 218 -6.94 7.97 -0.13
N GLU A 219 -8.03 8.74 -0.23
CA GLU A 219 -8.23 9.97 0.54
C GLU A 219 -8.35 9.67 2.03
N ALA A 220 -9.11 8.62 2.39
CA ALA A 220 -9.25 8.18 3.77
C ALA A 220 -7.89 7.69 4.33
N ALA A 221 -7.14 6.91 3.58
CA ALA A 221 -5.81 6.48 3.96
C ALA A 221 -4.84 7.66 4.13
N ASN A 222 -4.90 8.66 3.23
CA ASN A 222 -4.07 9.86 3.32
C ASN A 222 -4.45 10.72 4.54
N SER A 223 -5.75 10.79 4.91
CA SER A 223 -6.20 11.52 6.10
C SER A 223 -5.61 10.95 7.39
N ALA A 224 -5.33 9.64 7.45
CA ALA A 224 -4.68 8.98 8.59
C ALA A 224 -3.17 9.31 8.74
N SER A 225 -2.58 10.12 7.85
CA SER A 225 -1.19 10.60 7.95
C SER A 225 -1.03 11.86 8.82
N VAL A 226 -2.10 12.35 9.42
CA VAL A 226 -2.08 13.55 10.28
C VAL A 226 -1.31 13.30 11.58
N ASN A 227 -0.77 14.37 12.16
CA ASN A 227 -0.20 14.31 13.49
C ASN A 227 -1.32 14.55 14.53
N ALA A 228 -2.08 13.51 14.81
CA ALA A 228 -3.08 13.54 15.85
C ALA A 228 -2.43 13.45 17.25
N PRO A 229 -3.04 14.04 18.30
CA PRO A 229 -2.62 13.80 19.67
C PRO A 229 -2.75 12.32 20.04
N TYR A 230 -1.87 11.82 20.91
CA TYR A 230 -1.99 10.46 21.42
C TYR A 230 -3.38 10.21 22.04
N GLY A 231 -4.00 9.10 21.69
CA GLY A 231 -5.36 8.74 22.12
C GLY A 231 -6.47 9.19 21.15
N VAL A 232 -6.15 9.98 20.12
CA VAL A 232 -7.06 10.22 18.99
C VAL A 232 -6.80 9.14 17.95
N SER A 233 -7.81 8.32 17.67
CA SER A 233 -7.68 7.23 16.72
C SER A 233 -7.82 7.72 15.27
N GLU A 234 -6.88 7.36 14.41
CA GLU A 234 -6.98 7.65 12.97
C GLU A 234 -8.11 6.85 12.30
N TRP A 235 -8.65 5.84 12.95
CA TRP A 235 -9.88 5.19 12.50
C TRP A 235 -11.05 6.18 12.46
N ASP A 236 -11.18 7.01 13.51
CA ASP A 236 -12.22 8.04 13.56
C ASP A 236 -11.96 9.16 12.55
N VAL A 237 -10.68 9.52 12.33
CA VAL A 237 -10.28 10.55 11.37
C VAL A 237 -10.53 10.13 9.94
N SER A 238 -10.22 8.87 9.61
CA SER A 238 -10.37 8.34 8.25
C SER A 238 -11.79 7.87 7.92
N GLY A 239 -12.59 7.53 8.95
CA GLY A 239 -13.90 6.94 8.77
C GLY A 239 -13.89 5.51 8.20
N LEU A 240 -12.72 4.87 8.13
CA LEU A 240 -12.58 3.49 7.68
C LEU A 240 -13.10 2.51 8.74
N THR A 241 -13.54 1.34 8.28
CA THR A 241 -14.21 0.35 9.13
C THR A 241 -13.20 -0.66 9.71
N PRO A 242 -12.98 -0.69 11.04
CA PRO A 242 -12.16 -1.73 11.65
C PRO A 242 -12.88 -3.08 11.64
N ALA A 243 -12.19 -4.14 11.21
CA ALA A 243 -12.65 -5.52 11.29
C ALA A 243 -11.81 -6.28 12.34
N TYR A 244 -12.48 -6.76 13.39
CA TYR A 244 -11.86 -7.46 14.53
C TYR A 244 -11.95 -8.99 14.39
N ASP A 245 -11.82 -9.49 13.17
CA ASP A 245 -11.88 -10.93 12.83
C ASP A 245 -10.50 -11.58 12.65
N CYS A 246 -9.42 -10.86 12.95
CA CYS A 246 -8.05 -11.37 12.95
C CYS A 246 -7.89 -12.58 13.88
N GLN A 247 -7.06 -13.54 13.47
CA GLN A 247 -6.93 -14.82 14.16
C GLN A 247 -5.61 -15.01 14.90
N THR A 248 -4.56 -14.31 14.48
CA THR A 248 -3.21 -14.45 15.06
C THR A 248 -2.75 -13.21 15.81
N VAL A 249 -3.43 -12.07 15.60
CA VAL A 249 -3.17 -10.79 16.26
C VAL A 249 -4.46 -10.18 16.77
N LYS A 250 -4.37 -9.22 17.69
CA LYS A 250 -5.53 -8.54 18.27
C LYS A 250 -5.82 -7.17 17.63
N CYS A 251 -5.00 -6.75 16.70
CA CYS A 251 -5.21 -5.53 15.90
C CYS A 251 -6.33 -5.75 14.88
N ALA A 252 -7.10 -4.68 14.58
CA ALA A 252 -8.10 -4.74 13.53
C ALA A 252 -7.44 -4.65 12.14
N ARG A 253 -8.02 -5.30 11.13
CA ARG A 253 -7.72 -5.03 9.73
C ARG A 253 -8.68 -3.97 9.18
N VAL A 254 -8.29 -3.29 8.11
CA VAL A 254 -9.16 -2.38 7.36
C VAL A 254 -10.11 -3.21 6.49
N ARG A 255 -11.42 -3.09 6.72
CA ARG A 255 -12.44 -3.85 5.99
C ARG A 255 -12.43 -3.55 4.50
N GLU A 256 -12.15 -2.30 4.14
CA GLU A 256 -12.10 -1.80 2.77
C GLU A 256 -10.87 -2.30 1.98
N ALA A 257 -9.82 -2.77 2.67
CA ALA A 257 -8.62 -3.25 2.01
C ALA A 257 -8.85 -4.57 1.26
N VAL A 258 -8.35 -4.65 0.03
CA VAL A 258 -8.41 -5.87 -0.79
C VAL A 258 -7.48 -6.95 -0.25
N PHE A 259 -6.32 -6.54 0.28
CA PHE A 259 -5.31 -7.44 0.85
C PHE A 259 -4.80 -6.93 2.20
N SER A 260 -4.79 -7.81 3.19
CA SER A 260 -4.24 -7.52 4.52
C SER A 260 -3.39 -8.67 5.04
N VAL A 261 -2.39 -8.35 5.88
CA VAL A 261 -1.47 -9.29 6.50
C VAL A 261 -1.48 -9.09 8.01
N GLU A 262 -1.90 -10.10 8.76
CA GLU A 262 -1.62 -10.17 10.20
C GLU A 262 -0.14 -10.44 10.38
N ALA A 263 0.54 -9.65 11.20
CA ALA A 263 1.99 -9.75 11.34
C ALA A 263 2.45 -9.63 12.80
N LYS A 264 3.54 -10.34 13.09
CA LYS A 264 4.22 -10.30 14.38
C LYS A 264 5.62 -9.72 14.23
N LEU A 265 6.03 -8.97 15.24
CA LEU A 265 7.33 -8.35 15.31
C LEU A 265 8.42 -9.41 15.49
N GLU A 266 9.38 -9.44 14.56
CA GLU A 266 10.59 -10.25 14.66
C GLU A 266 11.72 -9.47 15.33
N SER A 267 11.99 -8.25 14.83
CA SER A 267 13.07 -7.42 15.37
C SER A 267 12.88 -5.94 15.12
N LEU A 268 13.54 -5.12 15.95
CA LEU A 268 13.67 -3.68 15.81
C LEU A 268 15.16 -3.29 15.73
N LYS A 269 15.47 -2.38 14.81
CA LYS A 269 16.82 -1.82 14.68
C LYS A 269 16.74 -0.31 14.61
N GLU A 270 17.29 0.38 15.58
CA GLU A 270 17.41 1.85 15.57
C GLU A 270 18.67 2.31 14.83
N PHE A 271 18.55 3.42 14.10
CA PHE A 271 19.66 4.06 13.39
C PHE A 271 20.06 5.35 14.10
N GLU A 272 21.36 5.50 14.30
CA GLU A 272 21.95 6.74 14.82
C GLU A 272 21.99 7.82 13.73
N SER A 273 21.61 9.03 14.11
CA SER A 273 21.66 10.19 13.21
C SER A 273 23.11 10.57 12.91
N ARG A 274 23.45 10.69 11.62
CA ARG A 274 24.77 11.19 11.21
C ARG A 274 24.90 12.71 11.38
N SER A 275 23.78 13.44 11.22
CA SER A 275 23.75 14.89 11.41
C SER A 275 23.66 15.33 12.89
N GLN A 276 23.26 14.42 13.79
CA GLN A 276 23.13 14.66 15.22
C GLN A 276 23.67 13.46 16.00
N PRO A 277 25.01 13.32 16.15
CA PRO A 277 25.63 12.22 16.86
C PRO A 277 25.04 12.01 18.26
N GLY A 278 24.86 10.78 18.69
CA GLY A 278 24.25 10.41 19.97
C GLY A 278 22.71 10.42 19.98
N LYS A 279 22.06 10.81 18.87
CA LYS A 279 20.60 10.74 18.73
C LYS A 279 20.21 9.66 17.75
N LYS A 280 19.10 8.96 18.04
CA LYS A 280 18.44 8.05 17.09
C LYS A 280 17.51 8.85 16.20
N SER A 281 17.51 8.57 14.89
CA SER A 281 16.71 9.31 13.88
C SER A 281 15.70 8.44 13.14
N GLY A 282 15.81 7.14 13.25
CA GLY A 282 14.92 6.21 12.57
C GLY A 282 14.98 4.81 13.17
N THR A 283 13.93 4.04 12.93
CA THR A 283 13.80 2.65 13.37
C THR A 283 13.32 1.80 12.21
N LEU A 284 13.95 0.65 12.00
CA LEU A 284 13.48 -0.40 11.11
C LEU A 284 12.81 -1.48 11.95
N ALA A 285 11.55 -1.80 11.65
CA ALA A 285 10.90 -3.01 12.14
C ALA A 285 10.96 -4.09 11.06
N VAL A 286 11.25 -5.31 11.47
CA VAL A 286 11.09 -6.53 10.68
C VAL A 286 9.93 -7.29 11.29
N VAL A 287 8.95 -7.66 10.48
CA VAL A 287 7.75 -8.36 10.92
C VAL A 287 7.51 -9.59 10.05
N GLU A 288 7.03 -10.67 10.66
CA GLU A 288 6.63 -11.90 9.98
C GLU A 288 5.11 -11.91 9.77
N GLY A 289 4.68 -12.19 8.54
CA GLY A 289 3.28 -12.40 8.20
C GLY A 289 2.79 -13.75 8.71
N THR A 290 1.75 -13.74 9.53
CA THR A 290 1.19 -14.94 10.16
C THR A 290 -0.14 -15.38 9.56
N ARG A 291 -0.82 -14.49 8.83
CA ARG A 291 -2.06 -14.76 8.10
C ARG A 291 -2.31 -13.72 7.03
N PHE A 292 -2.90 -14.15 5.91
CA PHE A 292 -3.31 -13.28 4.80
C PHE A 292 -4.83 -13.25 4.70
N TRP A 293 -5.35 -12.06 4.41
CA TRP A 293 -6.75 -11.80 4.12
C TRP A 293 -6.83 -11.21 2.72
N VAL A 294 -7.64 -11.81 1.88
CA VAL A 294 -7.88 -11.35 0.51
C VAL A 294 -9.38 -11.28 0.28
N ARG A 295 -9.83 -10.22 -0.38
CA ARG A 295 -11.23 -10.08 -0.76
C ARG A 295 -11.59 -11.15 -1.81
N GLU A 296 -12.72 -11.81 -1.66
CA GLU A 296 -13.11 -12.99 -2.45
C GLU A 296 -13.20 -12.71 -3.95
N ASP A 297 -13.64 -11.49 -4.34
CA ASP A 297 -13.74 -11.08 -5.75
C ASP A 297 -12.38 -10.73 -6.39
N ALA A 298 -11.31 -10.68 -5.61
CA ALA A 298 -9.98 -10.31 -6.05
C ALA A 298 -8.99 -11.49 -6.13
N ILE A 299 -9.39 -12.69 -5.71
CA ILE A 299 -8.48 -13.84 -5.65
C ILE A 299 -8.95 -14.96 -6.60
N ASN A 300 -8.00 -15.63 -7.26
CA ASN A 300 -8.29 -16.78 -8.11
C ASN A 300 -8.71 -18.02 -7.28
N GLU A 301 -9.21 -19.07 -7.96
CA GLU A 301 -9.68 -20.32 -7.33
C GLU A 301 -8.59 -21.04 -6.54
N GLU A 302 -7.36 -21.04 -7.03
CA GLU A 302 -6.20 -21.63 -6.35
C GLU A 302 -5.71 -20.82 -5.15
N ARG A 303 -6.28 -19.63 -4.91
CA ARG A 303 -5.95 -18.70 -3.80
C ARG A 303 -4.48 -18.28 -3.75
N ASN A 304 -3.86 -18.06 -4.90
CA ASN A 304 -2.46 -17.72 -5.03
C ASN A 304 -2.16 -16.48 -5.88
N ILE A 305 -3.16 -15.90 -6.56
CA ILE A 305 -3.01 -14.69 -7.39
C ILE A 305 -4.13 -13.71 -7.07
N VAL A 306 -3.75 -12.47 -6.76
CA VAL A 306 -4.69 -11.34 -6.59
C VAL A 306 -4.81 -10.61 -7.91
N ASP A 307 -6.04 -10.33 -8.34
CA ASP A 307 -6.32 -9.55 -9.54
C ASP A 307 -6.03 -8.07 -9.29
N PRO A 308 -5.04 -7.48 -9.97
CA PRO A 308 -4.70 -6.07 -9.78
C PRO A 308 -5.76 -5.10 -10.33
N ALA A 309 -6.72 -5.57 -11.12
CA ALA A 309 -7.85 -4.75 -11.57
C ALA A 309 -8.86 -4.45 -10.45
N VAL A 310 -8.83 -5.23 -9.38
CA VAL A 310 -9.73 -5.11 -8.22
C VAL A 310 -9.06 -4.37 -7.05
N SER A 311 -7.73 -4.27 -7.06
CA SER A 311 -6.92 -3.73 -5.94
C SER A 311 -6.60 -2.23 -6.05
#